data_6e3aac2834a20deb021f793274b76c39
#
_entry.id   6e3aac2834a20deb021f793274b76c39
#
_cell.length_a   1.000
_cell.length_b   1.000
_cell.length_c   1.000
_cell.angle_alpha   90.00
_cell.angle_beta   90.00
_cell.angle_gamma   90.00
#
_symmetry.space_group_name_H-M   'P 1'
#
loop_
_entity.id
_entity.type
_entity.pdbx_description
1 polymer ?
#
loop_
_entity_poly.entity_id
_entity_poly.type
_entity_poly.pdbx_seq_one_letter_code
_entity_poly.pdbx_strand_id
1 'polypeptide(L)'
;TLFRSLFDKSFGDYKYVAGVDEVGRGPLAGPIVSAAVILDSSDLDDIILYINDSKKLSEHKREELSEIIKEKALSYSISMCDSKEIDEKGIGYCNNHVFIKACEGLNIKPDLVLSDGYLIKNFNGENKHVIKGDTKSACIACASIIAKVYRDNIMKEYHKKYPQYDFEKNVGYGTKTHVDALKEVGPTEIHRMSFLKNIL
;
A
#
# COMPACT_ATOMS: atom_id res chain seq x y z
N THR A 1 11.28 1.56 -18.17
CA THR A 1 10.26 2.60 -18.24
C THR A 1 9.14 2.17 -19.15
N LEU A 2 9.38 2.10 -20.43
CA LEU A 2 8.44 1.57 -21.43
C LEU A 2 7.89 0.17 -21.06
N PHE A 3 8.66 -0.62 -20.31
CA PHE A 3 8.33 -1.99 -19.97
C PHE A 3 7.10 -2.12 -19.07
N ARG A 4 6.89 -1.20 -18.10
CA ARG A 4 5.70 -1.24 -17.22
C ARG A 4 4.40 -0.94 -17.98
N SER A 5 4.43 0.07 -18.86
CA SER A 5 3.32 0.41 -19.72
C SER A 5 3.00 -0.72 -20.70
N LEU A 6 4.05 -1.30 -21.33
CA LEU A 6 3.89 -2.43 -22.23
C LEU A 6 3.31 -3.66 -21.51
N PHE A 7 3.71 -3.88 -20.25
CA PHE A 7 3.17 -4.97 -19.44
C PHE A 7 1.67 -4.77 -19.19
N ASP A 8 1.24 -3.59 -18.76
CA ASP A 8 -0.18 -3.31 -18.53
C ASP A 8 -0.97 -3.33 -19.86
N LYS A 9 -0.41 -2.77 -20.94
CA LYS A 9 -0.98 -2.83 -22.30
C LYS A 9 -1.05 -4.24 -22.88
N SER A 10 -0.25 -5.19 -22.37
CA SER A 10 -0.32 -6.60 -22.83
C SER A 10 -1.62 -7.30 -22.42
N PHE A 11 -2.40 -6.69 -21.52
CA PHE A 11 -3.75 -7.12 -21.14
C PHE A 11 -4.83 -6.40 -21.99
N GLY A 12 -4.56 -6.12 -23.25
CA GLY A 12 -5.39 -5.31 -24.15
C GLY A 12 -6.83 -5.82 -24.40
N ASP A 13 -7.14 -7.06 -24.00
CA ASP A 13 -8.50 -7.61 -24.02
C ASP A 13 -9.40 -7.03 -22.91
N TYR A 14 -8.80 -6.37 -21.91
CA TYR A 14 -9.48 -5.72 -20.79
C TYR A 14 -9.47 -4.20 -20.93
N LYS A 15 -10.65 -3.59 -20.83
CA LYS A 15 -10.78 -2.13 -20.92
C LYS A 15 -10.23 -1.43 -19.69
N TYR A 16 -10.51 -1.98 -18.50
CA TYR A 16 -10.11 -1.40 -17.21
C TYR A 16 -9.27 -2.39 -16.41
N VAL A 17 -7.97 -2.16 -16.38
CA VAL A 17 -7.02 -2.93 -15.57
C VAL A 17 -6.69 -2.14 -14.32
N ALA A 18 -6.97 -2.71 -13.15
CA ALA A 18 -6.57 -2.12 -11.87
C ALA A 18 -5.28 -2.77 -11.35
N GLY A 19 -4.39 -1.98 -10.79
CA GLY A 19 -3.28 -2.45 -9.96
C GLY A 19 -3.60 -2.27 -8.49
N VAL A 20 -3.24 -3.23 -7.63
CA VAL A 20 -3.39 -3.14 -6.18
C VAL A 20 -2.11 -3.58 -5.47
N ASP A 21 -1.74 -2.83 -4.42
CA ASP A 21 -0.59 -3.12 -3.57
C ASP A 21 -0.86 -2.73 -2.12
N GLU A 22 -0.10 -3.32 -1.18
CA GLU A 22 -0.21 -3.01 0.24
C GLU A 22 1.11 -2.50 0.85
N VAL A 23 0.97 -1.81 1.96
CA VAL A 23 2.07 -1.38 2.83
C VAL A 23 1.71 -1.60 4.29
N GLY A 24 2.70 -1.92 5.11
CA GLY A 24 2.48 -2.03 6.55
C GLY A 24 2.14 -3.43 7.02
N ARG A 25 2.53 -4.48 6.31
CA ARG A 25 2.33 -5.88 6.73
C ARG A 25 3.21 -6.27 7.93
N GLY A 26 4.48 -5.85 7.95
CA GLY A 26 5.48 -6.28 8.94
C GLY A 26 5.68 -5.39 10.19
N PRO A 27 5.24 -4.12 10.26
CA PRO A 27 5.42 -3.27 11.44
C PRO A 27 4.77 -3.81 12.70
N LEU A 28 5.32 -3.42 13.86
CA LEU A 28 4.80 -3.72 15.21
C LEU A 28 3.63 -2.81 15.59
N ALA A 29 3.48 -1.66 14.89
CA ALA A 29 2.46 -0.66 15.17
C ALA A 29 1.87 -0.07 13.89
N GLY A 30 0.64 0.43 14.00
CA GLY A 30 -0.10 1.09 12.94
C GLY A 30 -0.82 0.14 11.97
N PRO A 31 -1.60 0.69 11.03
CA PRO A 31 -2.46 -0.08 10.14
C PRO A 31 -1.66 -0.81 9.04
N ILE A 32 -2.30 -1.81 8.43
CA ILE A 32 -2.01 -2.22 7.06
C ILE A 32 -2.89 -1.40 6.14
N VAL A 33 -2.31 -0.89 5.05
CA VAL A 33 -2.99 -0.03 4.08
C VAL A 33 -2.80 -0.61 2.68
N SER A 34 -3.84 -0.58 1.87
CA SER A 34 -3.78 -0.91 0.45
C SER A 34 -4.39 0.21 -0.38
N ALA A 35 -3.91 0.37 -1.59
CA ALA A 35 -4.55 1.18 -2.61
C ALA A 35 -4.79 0.38 -3.88
N ALA A 36 -5.83 0.74 -4.62
CA ALA A 36 -6.11 0.26 -5.96
C ALA A 36 -6.16 1.44 -6.94
N VAL A 37 -5.61 1.27 -8.13
CA VAL A 37 -5.51 2.33 -9.15
C VAL A 37 -5.85 1.78 -10.52
N ILE A 38 -6.70 2.51 -11.28
CA ILE A 38 -6.92 2.32 -12.71
C ILE A 38 -6.35 3.55 -13.42
N LEU A 39 -5.45 3.33 -14.37
CA LEU A 39 -4.89 4.38 -15.22
C LEU A 39 -5.50 4.35 -16.61
N ASP A 40 -5.56 5.51 -17.27
CA ASP A 40 -5.85 5.54 -18.70
C ASP A 40 -4.64 4.98 -19.48
N SER A 41 -4.91 4.18 -20.49
CA SER A 41 -3.86 3.61 -21.34
C SER A 41 -3.08 4.69 -22.12
N SER A 42 -3.70 5.86 -22.38
CA SER A 42 -3.07 7.01 -23.02
C SER A 42 -2.11 7.77 -22.11
N ASP A 43 -2.38 7.81 -20.79
CA ASP A 43 -1.59 8.56 -19.81
C ASP A 43 -0.47 7.72 -19.15
N LEU A 44 -0.44 6.41 -19.42
CA LEU A 44 0.56 5.50 -18.88
C LEU A 44 2.00 5.94 -19.12
N ASP A 45 2.30 6.47 -20.31
CA ASP A 45 3.67 6.82 -20.69
C ASP A 45 4.18 8.05 -19.92
N ASP A 46 3.31 9.03 -19.66
CA ASP A 46 3.64 10.23 -18.89
C ASP A 46 3.87 9.91 -17.40
N ILE A 47 2.94 9.15 -16.80
CA ILE A 47 3.04 8.76 -15.38
C ILE A 47 4.30 7.92 -15.12
N ILE A 48 4.67 7.05 -16.06
CA ILE A 48 5.84 6.17 -15.95
C ILE A 48 7.15 6.93 -15.88
N LEU A 49 7.28 8.07 -16.55
CA LEU A 49 8.48 8.91 -16.45
C LEU A 49 8.75 9.34 -15.00
N TYR A 50 7.69 9.55 -14.20
CA TYR A 50 7.79 9.93 -12.79
C TYR A 50 7.99 8.74 -11.85
N ILE A 51 7.46 7.54 -12.20
CA ILE A 51 7.46 6.35 -11.31
C ILE A 51 8.81 5.62 -11.27
N ASN A 52 9.64 5.75 -12.28
CA ASN A 52 10.85 4.92 -12.46
C ASN A 52 11.84 4.94 -11.30
N ASP A 53 11.92 6.04 -10.58
CA ASP A 53 12.80 6.22 -9.44
C ASP A 53 12.07 6.20 -8.08
N SER A 54 10.82 5.72 -8.03
CA SER A 54 9.97 5.83 -6.83
C SER A 54 10.61 5.27 -5.55
N LYS A 55 11.40 4.19 -5.64
CA LYS A 55 12.13 3.61 -4.50
C LYS A 55 13.31 4.47 -4.03
N LYS A 56 13.82 5.39 -4.87
CA LYS A 56 14.91 6.33 -4.57
C LYS A 56 14.40 7.75 -4.32
N LEU A 57 13.09 8.00 -4.47
CA LEU A 57 12.53 9.33 -4.26
C LEU A 57 12.61 9.73 -2.79
N SER A 58 12.92 11.01 -2.54
CA SER A 58 12.71 11.62 -1.25
C SER A 58 11.22 11.55 -0.87
N GLU A 59 10.94 11.67 0.41
CA GLU A 59 9.58 11.68 0.92
C GLU A 59 8.71 12.73 0.23
N HIS A 60 9.18 13.97 0.14
CA HIS A 60 8.50 15.09 -0.53
C HIS A 60 8.15 14.77 -2.00
N LYS A 61 9.11 14.25 -2.77
CA LYS A 61 8.85 13.86 -4.16
C LYS A 61 7.84 12.72 -4.28
N ARG A 62 7.78 11.82 -3.30
CA ARG A 62 6.80 10.74 -3.29
C ARG A 62 5.40 11.26 -2.97
N GLU A 63 5.30 12.26 -2.08
CA GLU A 63 4.04 12.95 -1.79
C GLU A 63 3.53 13.70 -3.04
N GLU A 64 4.38 14.50 -3.71
CA GLU A 64 4.03 15.16 -4.98
C GLU A 64 3.56 14.16 -6.03
N LEU A 65 4.27 13.05 -6.19
CA LEU A 65 3.92 12.00 -7.15
C LEU A 65 2.59 11.34 -6.81
N SER A 66 2.31 11.12 -5.54
CA SER A 66 1.02 10.59 -5.09
C SER A 66 -0.15 11.48 -5.52
N GLU A 67 -0.01 12.81 -5.40
CA GLU A 67 -1.06 13.74 -5.83
C GLU A 67 -1.22 13.75 -7.36
N ILE A 68 -0.11 13.72 -8.11
CA ILE A 68 -0.15 13.62 -9.59
C ILE A 68 -0.87 12.32 -10.03
N ILE A 69 -0.57 11.19 -9.36
CA ILE A 69 -1.23 9.92 -9.67
C ILE A 69 -2.73 10.00 -9.39
N LYS A 70 -3.14 10.56 -8.26
CA LYS A 70 -4.56 10.71 -7.89
C LYS A 70 -5.32 11.60 -8.88
N GLU A 71 -4.69 12.67 -9.37
CA GLU A 71 -5.28 13.57 -10.37
C GLU A 71 -5.45 12.89 -11.74
N LYS A 72 -4.45 12.11 -12.15
CA LYS A 72 -4.42 11.47 -13.49
C LYS A 72 -5.12 10.10 -13.54
N ALA A 73 -5.33 9.45 -12.41
CA ALA A 73 -5.99 8.15 -12.39
C ALA A 73 -7.47 8.26 -12.80
N LEU A 74 -7.91 7.33 -13.64
CA LEU A 74 -9.35 7.19 -13.95
C LEU A 74 -10.16 6.87 -12.69
N SER A 75 -9.57 6.08 -11.80
CA SER A 75 -10.12 5.77 -10.49
C SER A 75 -9.02 5.31 -9.55
N TYR A 76 -9.11 5.70 -8.28
CA TYR A 76 -8.30 5.14 -7.21
C TYR A 76 -9.12 4.98 -5.94
N SER A 77 -8.67 4.09 -5.07
CA SER A 77 -9.29 3.86 -3.78
C SER A 77 -8.23 3.41 -2.77
N ILE A 78 -8.46 3.69 -1.49
CA ILE A 78 -7.59 3.32 -0.39
C ILE A 78 -8.43 2.56 0.64
N SER A 79 -7.86 1.51 1.22
CA SER A 79 -8.45 0.73 2.29
C SER A 79 -7.41 0.42 3.36
N MET A 80 -7.85 0.24 4.60
CA MET A 80 -6.95 -0.12 5.70
C MET A 80 -7.66 -1.05 6.71
N CYS A 81 -6.85 -1.83 7.44
CA CYS A 81 -7.22 -2.46 8.70
C CYS A 81 -6.30 -1.91 9.80
N ASP A 82 -6.87 -1.57 10.94
CA ASP A 82 -6.11 -1.06 12.08
C ASP A 82 -5.40 -2.18 12.86
N SER A 83 -4.65 -1.81 13.90
CA SER A 83 -3.92 -2.75 14.74
C SER A 83 -4.84 -3.72 15.48
N LYS A 84 -6.03 -3.28 15.90
CA LYS A 84 -7.01 -4.09 16.60
C LYS A 84 -7.60 -5.16 15.68
N GLU A 85 -7.98 -4.78 14.45
CA GLU A 85 -8.46 -5.74 13.46
C GLU A 85 -7.38 -6.77 13.10
N ILE A 86 -6.11 -6.34 13.02
CA ILE A 86 -4.98 -7.24 12.77
C ILE A 86 -4.82 -8.26 13.91
N ASP A 87 -4.94 -7.81 15.15
CA ASP A 87 -4.86 -8.70 16.33
C ASP A 87 -6.03 -9.67 16.40
N GLU A 88 -7.24 -9.23 16.07
CA GLU A 88 -8.46 -10.05 16.11
C GLU A 88 -8.53 -11.07 14.97
N LYS A 89 -8.19 -10.65 13.74
CA LYS A 89 -8.44 -11.44 12.51
C LYS A 89 -7.17 -12.05 11.91
N GLY A 90 -6.01 -11.55 12.33
CA GLY A 90 -4.71 -11.93 11.80
C GLY A 90 -4.32 -11.17 10.54
N ILE A 91 -2.99 -10.98 10.36
CA ILE A 91 -2.43 -10.18 9.26
C ILE A 91 -2.73 -10.76 7.87
N GLY A 92 -2.83 -12.09 7.74
CA GLY A 92 -3.15 -12.73 6.46
C GLY A 92 -4.57 -12.43 6.00
N TYR A 93 -5.53 -12.43 6.93
CA TYR A 93 -6.91 -12.00 6.65
C TYR A 93 -6.95 -10.51 6.27
N CYS A 94 -6.36 -9.64 7.10
CA CYS A 94 -6.36 -8.19 6.87
C CYS A 94 -5.72 -7.83 5.54
N ASN A 95 -4.60 -8.48 5.17
CA ASN A 95 -3.96 -8.27 3.86
C ASN A 95 -4.92 -8.54 2.69
N ASN A 96 -5.59 -9.69 2.70
CA ASN A 96 -6.56 -10.02 1.67
C ASN A 96 -7.78 -9.08 1.69
N HIS A 97 -8.24 -8.73 2.89
CA HIS A 97 -9.41 -7.86 3.09
C HIS A 97 -9.17 -6.45 2.55
N VAL A 98 -7.99 -5.85 2.83
CA VAL A 98 -7.69 -4.50 2.31
C VAL A 98 -7.54 -4.49 0.79
N PHE A 99 -7.07 -5.58 0.16
CA PHE A 99 -7.07 -5.69 -1.30
C PHE A 99 -8.48 -5.69 -1.87
N ILE A 100 -9.37 -6.53 -1.32
CA ILE A 100 -10.77 -6.59 -1.75
C ILE A 100 -11.42 -5.21 -1.59
N LYS A 101 -11.27 -4.59 -0.42
CA LYS A 101 -11.91 -3.30 -0.12
C LYS A 101 -11.36 -2.15 -0.98
N ALA A 102 -10.06 -2.15 -1.28
CA ALA A 102 -9.50 -1.18 -2.21
C ALA A 102 -10.07 -1.35 -3.62
N CYS A 103 -10.21 -2.59 -4.12
CA CYS A 103 -10.81 -2.84 -5.42
C CYS A 103 -12.31 -2.51 -5.47
N GLU A 104 -13.07 -2.83 -4.40
CA GLU A 104 -14.49 -2.52 -4.29
C GLU A 104 -14.78 -1.01 -4.18
N GLY A 105 -13.83 -0.24 -3.63
CA GLY A 105 -13.94 1.21 -3.47
C GLY A 105 -13.66 2.01 -4.75
N LEU A 106 -13.24 1.38 -5.83
CA LEU A 106 -13.05 2.04 -7.11
C LEU A 106 -14.39 2.52 -7.70
N ASN A 107 -14.41 3.74 -8.22
CA ASN A 107 -15.59 4.30 -8.91
C ASN A 107 -15.87 3.62 -10.25
N ILE A 108 -14.87 2.98 -10.84
CA ILE A 108 -14.95 2.20 -12.07
C ILE A 108 -14.67 0.75 -11.70
N LYS A 109 -15.61 -0.16 -12.05
CA LYS A 109 -15.40 -1.59 -11.84
C LYS A 109 -14.30 -2.08 -12.78
N PRO A 110 -13.20 -2.67 -12.27
CA PRO A 110 -12.16 -3.22 -13.12
C PRO A 110 -12.63 -4.51 -13.81
N ASP A 111 -12.17 -4.72 -15.04
CA ASP A 111 -12.33 -5.98 -15.76
C ASP A 111 -11.29 -7.01 -15.31
N LEU A 112 -10.09 -6.52 -14.94
CA LEU A 112 -8.98 -7.31 -14.41
C LEU A 112 -8.30 -6.56 -13.26
N VAL A 113 -7.97 -7.27 -12.18
CA VAL A 113 -7.14 -6.76 -11.08
C VAL A 113 -5.79 -7.45 -11.09
N LEU A 114 -4.71 -6.66 -11.09
CA LEU A 114 -3.32 -7.11 -10.93
C LEU A 114 -2.86 -6.80 -9.50
N SER A 115 -2.54 -7.81 -8.71
CA SER A 115 -2.07 -7.65 -7.32
C SER A 115 -0.57 -7.92 -7.19
N ASP A 116 0.13 -7.18 -6.33
CA ASP A 116 1.53 -7.49 -6.04
C ASP A 116 1.66 -8.76 -5.19
N GLY A 117 2.45 -9.69 -5.66
CA GLY A 117 2.89 -10.89 -4.94
C GLY A 117 1.83 -11.96 -4.67
N TYR A 118 0.59 -11.63 -4.37
CA TYR A 118 -0.43 -12.58 -3.91
C TYR A 118 -1.74 -12.49 -4.69
N LEU A 119 -2.32 -13.63 -5.02
CA LEU A 119 -3.67 -13.70 -5.57
C LEU A 119 -4.70 -13.27 -4.52
N ILE A 120 -5.67 -12.44 -4.91
CA ILE A 120 -6.75 -12.01 -4.02
C ILE A 120 -7.76 -13.15 -3.90
N LYS A 121 -7.84 -13.74 -2.72
CA LYS A 121 -8.75 -14.86 -2.43
C LYS A 121 -10.18 -14.35 -2.25
N ASN A 122 -11.16 -15.11 -2.78
CA ASN A 122 -12.59 -14.80 -2.67
C ASN A 122 -12.98 -13.43 -3.25
N PHE A 123 -12.20 -12.91 -4.20
CA PHE A 123 -12.52 -11.70 -4.92
C PHE A 123 -13.60 -11.97 -5.97
N ASN A 124 -14.62 -11.11 -6.02
CA ASN A 124 -15.68 -11.23 -7.03
C ASN A 124 -15.31 -10.51 -8.32
N GLY A 125 -14.36 -11.07 -9.05
CA GLY A 125 -13.85 -10.54 -10.32
C GLY A 125 -12.62 -11.30 -10.78
N GLU A 126 -12.17 -11.02 -12.00
CA GLU A 126 -10.93 -11.60 -12.49
C GLU A 126 -9.73 -10.92 -11.83
N ASN A 127 -8.80 -11.71 -11.27
CA ASN A 127 -7.57 -11.19 -10.71
C ASN A 127 -6.38 -12.10 -11.00
N LYS A 128 -5.20 -11.47 -11.14
CA LYS A 128 -3.93 -12.15 -11.37
C LYS A 128 -2.87 -11.56 -10.44
N HIS A 129 -2.05 -12.41 -9.84
CA HIS A 129 -0.89 -11.92 -9.07
C HIS A 129 0.31 -11.72 -9.98
N VAL A 130 1.09 -10.68 -9.68
CA VAL A 130 2.32 -10.35 -10.41
C VAL A 130 3.48 -10.31 -9.42
N ILE A 131 4.41 -11.25 -9.55
CA ILE A 131 5.61 -11.28 -8.69
C ILE A 131 6.46 -10.04 -8.97
N LYS A 132 6.75 -9.23 -7.94
CA LYS A 132 7.39 -7.91 -8.03
C LYS A 132 6.60 -6.99 -8.97
N GLY A 133 5.30 -6.94 -8.76
CA GLY A 133 4.37 -6.21 -9.61
C GLY A 133 4.67 -4.71 -9.65
N ASP A 134 5.08 -4.13 -8.53
CA ASP A 134 5.52 -2.74 -8.40
C ASP A 134 6.66 -2.36 -9.38
N THR A 135 7.45 -3.34 -9.82
CA THR A 135 8.51 -3.12 -10.81
C THR A 135 8.08 -3.41 -12.25
N LYS A 136 6.95 -4.09 -12.45
CA LYS A 136 6.48 -4.59 -13.75
C LYS A 136 5.26 -3.87 -14.29
N SER A 137 4.30 -3.55 -13.41
CA SER A 137 3.03 -2.90 -13.75
C SER A 137 3.04 -1.44 -13.28
N ALA A 138 2.59 -0.54 -14.14
CA ALA A 138 2.43 0.88 -13.80
C ALA A 138 1.28 1.07 -12.80
N CYS A 139 0.17 0.36 -12.98
CA CYS A 139 -0.98 0.45 -12.08
C CYS A 139 -0.62 -0.03 -10.67
N ILE A 140 0.11 -1.16 -10.53
CA ILE A 140 0.58 -1.63 -9.21
C ILE A 140 1.58 -0.65 -8.59
N ALA A 141 2.51 -0.10 -9.38
CA ALA A 141 3.48 0.88 -8.88
C ALA A 141 2.80 2.16 -8.37
N CYS A 142 1.78 2.65 -9.06
CA CYS A 142 0.96 3.78 -8.60
C CYS A 142 0.23 3.46 -7.30
N ALA A 143 -0.38 2.28 -7.20
CA ALA A 143 -1.03 1.81 -5.98
C ALA A 143 -0.06 1.76 -4.80
N SER A 144 1.14 1.22 -5.00
CA SER A 144 2.23 1.19 -4.02
C SER A 144 2.58 2.57 -3.47
N ILE A 145 2.71 3.57 -4.37
CA ILE A 145 3.04 4.95 -3.99
C ILE A 145 1.92 5.57 -3.15
N ILE A 146 0.66 5.46 -3.60
CA ILE A 146 -0.49 6.01 -2.87
C ILE A 146 -0.62 5.36 -1.48
N ALA A 147 -0.56 4.04 -1.40
CA ALA A 147 -0.64 3.32 -0.14
C ALA A 147 0.48 3.72 0.83
N LYS A 148 1.72 3.84 0.32
CA LYS A 148 2.89 4.25 1.10
C LYS A 148 2.74 5.66 1.67
N VAL A 149 2.39 6.64 0.83
CA VAL A 149 2.22 8.04 1.28
C VAL A 149 1.09 8.13 2.32
N TYR A 150 -0.04 7.48 2.06
CA TYR A 150 -1.17 7.49 2.97
C TYR A 150 -0.80 6.90 4.35
N ARG A 151 -0.13 5.74 4.38
CA ARG A 151 0.29 5.12 5.63
C ARG A 151 1.34 5.93 6.37
N ASP A 152 2.34 6.46 5.67
CA ASP A 152 3.40 7.26 6.29
C ASP A 152 2.81 8.50 6.98
N ASN A 153 1.82 9.16 6.37
CA ASN A 153 1.13 10.30 6.97
C ASN A 153 0.37 9.90 8.25
N ILE A 154 -0.30 8.73 8.28
CA ILE A 154 -0.88 8.20 9.53
C ILE A 154 0.19 8.01 10.60
N MET A 155 1.35 7.46 10.26
CA MET A 155 2.42 7.22 11.22
C MET A 155 3.06 8.52 11.72
N LYS A 156 3.12 9.58 10.92
CA LYS A 156 3.51 10.93 11.36
C LYS A 156 2.53 11.51 12.39
N GLU A 157 1.22 11.34 12.17
CA GLU A 157 0.22 11.78 13.15
C GLU A 157 0.34 10.98 14.47
N TYR A 158 0.59 9.68 14.38
CA TYR A 158 0.88 8.88 15.57
C TYR A 158 2.19 9.28 16.27
N HIS A 159 3.20 9.72 15.53
CA HIS A 159 4.43 10.25 16.14
C HIS A 159 4.17 11.50 16.99
N LYS A 160 3.30 12.41 16.55
CA LYS A 160 2.91 13.59 17.34
C LYS A 160 2.27 13.20 18.68
N LYS A 161 1.48 12.12 18.69
CA LYS A 161 0.80 11.60 19.88
C LYS A 161 1.72 10.75 20.78
N TYR A 162 2.67 10.02 20.18
CA TYR A 162 3.55 9.06 20.83
C TYR A 162 5.01 9.25 20.39
N PRO A 163 5.64 10.40 20.67
CA PRO A 163 6.98 10.74 20.15
C PRO A 163 8.08 9.80 20.63
N GLN A 164 7.91 9.12 21.77
CA GLN A 164 8.89 8.21 22.35
C GLN A 164 9.21 6.99 21.47
N TYR A 165 8.30 6.59 20.55
CA TYR A 165 8.51 5.43 19.68
C TYR A 165 9.15 5.77 18.33
N ASP A 166 9.38 7.04 18.01
CA ASP A 166 10.02 7.54 16.77
C ASP A 166 9.30 7.05 15.47
N PHE A 167 7.94 7.03 15.48
CA PHE A 167 7.14 6.55 14.37
C PHE A 167 7.32 7.34 13.07
N GLU A 168 7.74 8.59 13.16
CA GLU A 168 8.05 9.41 11.98
C GLU A 168 9.17 8.80 11.13
N LYS A 169 10.20 8.21 11.81
CA LYS A 169 11.33 7.60 11.11
C LYS A 169 11.14 6.11 10.83
N ASN A 170 10.65 5.37 11.83
CA ASN A 170 10.57 3.92 11.72
C ASN A 170 9.24 3.41 11.15
N VAL A 171 8.25 4.28 10.97
CA VAL A 171 6.88 3.99 10.48
C VAL A 171 6.26 2.73 11.11
N GLY A 172 6.58 2.50 12.38
CA GLY A 172 6.08 1.38 13.18
C GLY A 172 6.89 0.08 13.09
N TYR A 173 7.98 0.03 12.32
CA TYR A 173 8.88 -1.14 12.30
C TYR A 173 9.67 -1.26 13.60
N GLY A 174 10.03 -2.49 13.98
CA GLY A 174 10.76 -2.83 15.20
C GLY A 174 12.24 -2.45 15.17
N THR A 175 12.55 -1.16 14.99
CA THR A 175 13.89 -0.63 15.15
C THR A 175 14.31 -0.70 16.61
N LYS A 176 15.61 -0.57 16.88
CA LYS A 176 16.13 -0.58 18.25
C LYS A 176 15.43 0.48 19.12
N THR A 177 15.29 1.70 18.63
CA THR A 177 14.60 2.80 19.33
C THR A 177 13.14 2.43 19.67
N HIS A 178 12.39 1.84 18.73
CA HIS A 178 11.02 1.43 18.95
C HIS A 178 10.91 0.31 20.00
N VAL A 179 11.78 -0.70 19.90
CA VAL A 179 11.82 -1.82 20.86
C VAL A 179 12.26 -1.36 22.25
N ASP A 180 13.25 -0.47 22.36
CA ASP A 180 13.68 0.08 23.63
C ASP A 180 12.54 0.86 24.31
N ALA A 181 11.84 1.72 23.56
CA ALA A 181 10.66 2.44 24.05
C ALA A 181 9.53 1.50 24.51
N LEU A 182 9.28 0.42 23.74
CA LEU A 182 8.29 -0.61 24.15
C LEU A 182 8.64 -1.25 25.48
N LYS A 183 9.91 -1.50 25.76
CA LYS A 183 10.37 -2.09 27.03
C LYS A 183 10.32 -1.10 28.19
N GLU A 184 10.50 0.19 27.92
CA GLU A 184 10.53 1.24 28.94
C GLU A 184 9.12 1.71 29.32
N VAL A 185 8.28 2.01 28.35
CA VAL A 185 6.97 2.66 28.57
C VAL A 185 5.77 1.79 28.16
N GLY A 186 6.01 0.58 27.65
CA GLY A 186 4.95 -0.35 27.23
C GLY A 186 4.34 -0.05 25.86
N PRO A 187 3.36 -0.83 25.42
CA PRO A 187 2.65 -0.60 24.16
C PRO A 187 1.50 0.41 24.31
N THR A 188 1.08 0.99 23.19
CA THR A 188 -0.11 1.84 23.07
C THR A 188 -1.20 1.12 22.26
N GLU A 189 -2.38 1.75 22.11
CA GLU A 189 -3.53 1.19 21.36
C GLU A 189 -3.25 0.94 19.87
N ILE A 190 -2.20 1.55 19.31
CA ILE A 190 -1.84 1.33 17.89
C ILE A 190 -0.83 0.19 17.69
N HIS A 191 -0.34 -0.41 18.77
CA HIS A 191 0.55 -1.56 18.67
C HIS A 191 -0.24 -2.85 18.40
N ARG A 192 0.37 -3.73 17.62
CA ARG A 192 -0.18 -5.04 17.29
C ARG A 192 0.30 -6.04 18.36
N MET A 193 -0.51 -6.26 19.37
CA MET A 193 -0.16 -7.11 20.51
C MET A 193 0.24 -8.52 20.09
N SER A 194 -0.38 -9.06 19.04
CA SER A 194 -0.02 -10.37 18.46
C SER A 194 1.41 -10.44 17.92
N PHE A 195 2.01 -9.29 17.56
CA PHE A 195 3.38 -9.19 17.04
C PHE A 195 4.42 -8.98 18.14
N LEU A 196 4.00 -8.62 19.35
CA LEU A 196 4.90 -8.29 20.45
C LEU A 196 5.30 -9.48 21.33
N LYS A 197 4.70 -10.65 21.16
CA LYS A 197 4.89 -11.85 22.01
C LYS A 197 6.34 -12.30 22.24
N ASN A 198 7.25 -11.92 21.35
CA ASN A 198 8.67 -12.25 21.45
C ASN A 198 9.54 -11.01 21.77
N ILE A 199 8.92 -9.88 22.08
CA ILE A 199 9.61 -8.60 22.35
C ILE A 199 9.38 -8.19 23.82
N LEU A 200 8.16 -8.43 24.31
CA LEU A 200 7.70 -8.17 25.68
C LEU A 200 7.43 -9.51 26.45
#